data_5bc662b283ca058f968f08642bb54594
#
_entry.id   5bc662b283ca058f968f08642bb54594
#
_cell.length_a   1.000
_cell.length_b   1.000
_cell.length_c   1.000
_cell.angle_alpha   90.00
_cell.angle_beta   90.00
_cell.angle_gamma   90.00
#
_symmetry.space_group_name_H-M   'P 1'
#
loop_
_entity.id
_entity.type
_entity.pdbx_description
1 polymer ?
#
loop_
_entity_poly.entity_id
_entity_poly.type
_entity_poly.pdbx_seq_one_letter_code
_entity_poly.pdbx_strand_id
1 'polypeptide(L)'
;MPQNSKRNVISVGTLPEVVSLREAVLKSVGYEVFSTASPEEALSRIRSGDCGVLLLCYSVRDLWRGQLVREFREKCPHGRIVAITNSKIDEVPKEVDELVFGIEGAEALIDAVRGNAA
;
A
#
# COMPACT_ATOMS: atom_id res chain seq x y z
N MET A 1 23.52 1.74 -8.48
CA MET A 1 23.14 2.14 -7.15
C MET A 1 21.86 1.49 -6.71
N PRO A 2 21.89 0.77 -5.64
CA PRO A 2 20.67 0.13 -5.19
C PRO A 2 19.63 1.15 -4.78
N GLN A 3 18.42 0.86 -5.14
CA GLN A 3 17.29 1.67 -4.73
C GLN A 3 17.04 1.49 -3.25
N ASN A 4 16.68 2.55 -2.59
CA ASN A 4 16.19 2.43 -1.24
C ASN A 4 14.72 2.05 -1.33
N SER A 5 14.47 0.79 -1.69
CA SER A 5 13.11 0.34 -1.97
C SER A 5 12.19 0.44 -0.76
N LYS A 6 12.75 0.48 0.44
CA LYS A 6 11.94 0.64 1.65
C LYS A 6 11.23 1.98 1.71
N ARG A 7 11.69 2.95 0.94
CA ARG A 7 11.07 4.28 0.90
C ARG A 7 10.07 4.44 -0.22
N ASN A 8 9.88 3.42 -1.03
CA ASN A 8 8.97 3.49 -2.17
C ASN A 8 7.64 2.88 -1.78
N VAL A 9 6.56 3.60 -2.08
CA VAL A 9 5.20 3.14 -1.81
C VAL A 9 4.43 3.11 -3.11
N ILE A 10 3.77 1.99 -3.37
CA ILE A 10 2.79 1.88 -4.43
C ILE A 10 1.43 2.00 -3.76
N SER A 11 0.72 3.09 -4.02
CA SER A 11 -0.57 3.37 -3.39
C SER A 11 -1.68 3.15 -4.39
N VAL A 12 -2.54 2.18 -4.13
CA VAL A 12 -3.60 1.80 -5.05
C VAL A 12 -4.96 2.09 -4.43
N GLY A 13 -5.77 2.88 -5.12
CA GLY A 13 -7.11 3.19 -4.67
C GLY A 13 -7.87 3.92 -5.75
N THR A 14 -9.20 3.80 -5.72
CA THR A 14 -10.05 4.37 -6.76
C THR A 14 -10.68 5.70 -6.35
N LEU A 15 -10.40 6.18 -5.15
CA LEU A 15 -10.93 7.44 -4.66
C LEU A 15 -9.84 8.51 -4.72
N PRO A 16 -9.81 9.33 -5.77
CA PRO A 16 -8.65 10.20 -6.02
C PRO A 16 -8.29 11.14 -4.87
N GLU A 17 -9.31 11.69 -4.23
CA GLU A 17 -9.06 12.64 -3.14
C GLU A 17 -8.39 11.98 -1.95
N VAL A 18 -8.84 10.77 -1.64
CA VAL A 18 -8.27 10.02 -0.53
C VAL A 18 -6.85 9.58 -0.85
N VAL A 19 -6.64 9.11 -2.06
CA VAL A 19 -5.31 8.65 -2.50
C VAL A 19 -4.33 9.82 -2.49
N SER A 20 -4.76 10.99 -2.97
CA SER A 20 -3.91 12.17 -2.98
C SER A 20 -3.52 12.61 -1.58
N LEU A 21 -4.47 12.54 -0.65
CA LEU A 21 -4.18 12.92 0.73
C LEU A 21 -3.14 12.00 1.34
N ARG A 22 -3.29 10.70 1.13
CA ARG A 22 -2.33 9.73 1.65
C ARG A 22 -0.96 9.93 1.04
N GLU A 23 -0.91 10.22 -0.25
CA GLU A 23 0.34 10.52 -0.91
C GLU A 23 1.04 11.71 -0.25
N ALA A 24 0.31 12.78 -0.01
CA ALA A 24 0.87 13.98 0.63
C ALA A 24 1.41 13.66 2.01
N VAL A 25 0.66 12.88 2.79
CA VAL A 25 1.07 12.51 4.14
C VAL A 25 2.38 11.72 4.11
N LEU A 26 2.47 10.72 3.24
CA LEU A 26 3.65 9.88 3.20
C LEU A 26 4.85 10.62 2.62
N LYS A 27 4.65 11.48 1.64
CA LYS A 27 5.74 12.28 1.11
C LYS A 27 6.31 13.23 2.16
N SER A 28 5.45 13.72 3.05
CA SER A 28 5.89 14.66 4.08
C SER A 28 6.86 14.02 5.07
N VAL A 29 6.89 12.70 5.15
CA VAL A 29 7.82 11.99 6.04
C VAL A 29 8.88 11.21 5.26
N GLY A 30 9.10 11.55 4.01
CA GLY A 30 10.25 11.07 3.26
C GLY A 30 10.04 9.88 2.35
N TYR A 31 8.78 9.48 2.11
CA TYR A 31 8.51 8.40 1.18
C TYR A 31 8.33 8.91 -0.24
N GLU A 32 8.69 8.07 -1.20
CA GLU A 32 8.34 8.29 -2.60
C GLU A 32 7.11 7.46 -2.90
N VAL A 33 6.09 8.09 -3.45
CA VAL A 33 4.80 7.45 -3.61
C VAL A 33 4.38 7.46 -5.07
N PHE A 34 4.06 6.29 -5.58
CA PHE A 34 3.40 6.14 -6.87
C PHE A 34 1.94 5.81 -6.61
N SER A 35 1.05 6.73 -6.91
CA SER A 35 -0.39 6.54 -6.68
C SER A 35 -1.08 6.22 -7.98
N THR A 36 -1.97 5.25 -7.95
CA THR A 36 -2.73 4.89 -9.14
C THR A 36 -4.09 4.34 -8.76
N ALA A 37 -5.06 4.58 -9.64
CA ALA A 37 -6.36 3.95 -9.56
C ALA A 37 -6.41 2.67 -10.40
N SER A 38 -5.35 2.40 -11.15
CA SER A 38 -5.30 1.27 -12.07
C SER A 38 -4.52 0.12 -11.46
N PRO A 39 -5.18 -1.01 -11.15
CA PRO A 39 -4.45 -2.19 -10.67
C PRO A 39 -3.39 -2.67 -11.66
N GLU A 40 -3.65 -2.48 -12.96
CA GLU A 40 -2.70 -2.90 -13.98
C GLU A 40 -1.42 -2.07 -13.92
N GLU A 41 -1.54 -0.78 -13.68
CA GLU A 41 -0.36 0.05 -13.49
C GLU A 41 0.42 -0.36 -12.25
N ALA A 42 -0.30 -0.69 -11.18
CA ALA A 42 0.35 -1.14 -9.96
C ALA A 42 1.12 -2.44 -10.21
N LEU A 43 0.51 -3.37 -10.95
CA LEU A 43 1.19 -4.61 -11.30
C LEU A 43 2.45 -4.36 -12.12
N SER A 44 2.38 -3.42 -13.04
CA SER A 44 3.54 -3.07 -13.85
C SER A 44 4.70 -2.58 -12.98
N ARG A 45 4.39 -1.75 -11.98
CA ARG A 45 5.41 -1.26 -11.06
C ARG A 45 5.99 -2.39 -10.22
N ILE A 46 5.14 -3.29 -9.75
CA ILE A 46 5.59 -4.45 -8.98
C ILE A 46 6.52 -5.29 -9.82
N ARG A 47 6.14 -5.56 -11.06
CA ARG A 47 6.93 -6.40 -11.96
C ARG A 47 8.25 -5.77 -12.33
N SER A 48 8.34 -4.45 -12.29
CA SER A 48 9.60 -3.74 -12.55
C SER A 48 10.54 -3.75 -11.35
N GLY A 49 10.10 -4.31 -10.22
CA GLY A 49 10.96 -4.42 -9.05
C GLY A 49 10.82 -3.29 -8.05
N ASP A 50 9.72 -2.55 -8.11
CA ASP A 50 9.45 -1.47 -7.16
C ASP A 50 8.95 -2.12 -5.87
N CYS A 51 9.87 -2.46 -5.00
CA CYS A 51 9.62 -3.29 -3.82
C CYS A 51 9.86 -2.50 -2.54
N GLY A 52 8.89 -1.82 -2.06
CA GLY A 52 8.96 -1.18 -0.76
C GLY A 52 7.71 -1.53 0.00
N VAL A 53 6.69 -0.71 -0.19
CA VAL A 53 5.41 -0.89 0.47
C VAL A 53 4.32 -0.91 -0.58
N LEU A 54 3.43 -1.87 -0.47
CA LEU A 54 2.19 -1.89 -1.25
C LEU A 54 1.07 -1.43 -0.33
N LEU A 55 0.45 -0.31 -0.66
CA LEU A 55 -0.63 0.27 0.13
C LEU A 55 -1.94 0.08 -0.63
N LEU A 56 -2.83 -0.73 -0.07
CA LEU A 56 -4.08 -1.08 -0.73
C LEU A 56 -5.26 -0.42 -0.04
N CYS A 57 -6.00 0.39 -0.78
CA CYS A 57 -7.20 1.04 -0.28
C CYS A 57 -8.39 0.08 -0.34
N TYR A 58 -9.34 0.25 0.57
CA TYR A 58 -10.55 -0.55 0.59
C TYR A 58 -11.40 -0.39 -0.67
N SER A 59 -11.15 0.65 -1.45
CA SER A 59 -11.90 0.88 -2.69
C SER A 59 -11.46 -0.05 -3.82
N VAL A 60 -10.36 -0.76 -3.68
CA VAL A 60 -9.88 -1.71 -4.70
C VAL A 60 -10.71 -2.99 -4.57
N ARG A 61 -11.15 -3.51 -5.72
CA ARG A 61 -11.98 -4.73 -5.74
C ARG A 61 -11.19 -5.93 -5.21
N ASP A 62 -11.92 -6.85 -4.57
CA ASP A 62 -11.31 -8.02 -3.93
C ASP A 62 -10.43 -8.82 -4.88
N LEU A 63 -10.90 -9.04 -6.11
CA LEU A 63 -10.16 -9.82 -7.09
C LEU A 63 -8.80 -9.19 -7.38
N TRP A 64 -8.79 -7.86 -7.58
CA TRP A 64 -7.55 -7.16 -7.84
C TRP A 64 -6.66 -7.12 -6.61
N ARG A 65 -7.25 -6.95 -5.41
CA ARG A 65 -6.45 -6.94 -4.18
C ARG A 65 -5.71 -8.26 -4.01
N GLY A 66 -6.40 -9.36 -4.23
CA GLY A 66 -5.77 -10.67 -4.12
C GLY A 66 -4.62 -10.84 -5.08
N GLN A 67 -4.82 -10.40 -6.34
CA GLN A 67 -3.78 -10.53 -7.34
C GLN A 67 -2.57 -9.64 -7.01
N LEU A 68 -2.83 -8.40 -6.59
CA LEU A 68 -1.75 -7.47 -6.24
C LEU A 68 -0.93 -8.01 -5.08
N VAL A 69 -1.59 -8.50 -4.05
CA VAL A 69 -0.90 -9.05 -2.88
C VAL A 69 -0.03 -10.24 -3.29
N ARG A 70 -0.60 -11.15 -4.07
CA ARG A 70 0.13 -12.35 -4.47
C ARG A 70 1.36 -12.00 -5.30
N GLU A 71 1.19 -11.14 -6.31
CA GLU A 71 2.31 -10.81 -7.17
C GLU A 71 3.36 -9.98 -6.44
N PHE A 72 2.92 -9.07 -5.57
CA PHE A 72 3.87 -8.29 -4.78
C PHE A 72 4.69 -9.21 -3.88
N ARG A 73 4.04 -10.17 -3.25
CA ARG A 73 4.76 -11.07 -2.34
C ARG A 73 5.74 -11.96 -3.09
N GLU A 74 5.38 -12.39 -4.29
CA GLU A 74 6.28 -13.19 -5.12
C GLU A 74 7.50 -12.39 -5.58
N LYS A 75 7.27 -11.17 -6.03
CA LYS A 75 8.34 -10.35 -6.58
C LYS A 75 9.16 -9.68 -5.48
N CYS A 76 8.51 -9.36 -4.37
CA CYS A 76 9.09 -8.55 -3.30
C CYS A 76 8.92 -9.26 -1.96
N PRO A 77 9.61 -10.39 -1.74
CA PRO A 77 9.37 -11.18 -0.52
C PRO A 77 9.65 -10.42 0.77
N HIS A 78 10.48 -9.39 0.71
CA HIS A 78 10.79 -8.60 1.90
C HIS A 78 10.05 -7.26 1.92
N GLY A 79 9.17 -7.04 0.96
CA GLY A 79 8.35 -5.83 0.95
C GLY A 79 7.26 -5.90 1.99
N ARG A 80 6.65 -4.74 2.24
CA ARG A 80 5.60 -4.65 3.25
C ARG A 80 4.27 -4.36 2.58
N ILE A 81 3.22 -5.02 3.02
CA ILE A 81 1.87 -4.82 2.49
C ILE A 81 0.99 -4.27 3.60
N VAL A 82 0.41 -3.10 3.33
CA VAL A 82 -0.50 -2.43 4.24
C VAL A 82 -1.85 -2.29 3.56
N ALA A 83 -2.88 -2.79 4.20
CA ALA A 83 -4.25 -2.66 3.68
C ALA A 83 -5.01 -1.65 4.51
N ILE A 84 -5.81 -0.82 3.86
CA ILE A 84 -6.64 0.17 4.52
C ILE A 84 -8.09 -0.25 4.34
N THR A 85 -8.81 -0.34 5.44
CA THR A 85 -10.21 -0.71 5.42
C THR A 85 -11.05 0.36 6.10
N ASN A 86 -12.34 0.38 5.76
CA ASN A 86 -13.30 1.24 6.45
C ASN A 86 -14.28 0.42 7.28
N SER A 87 -14.06 -0.87 7.41
CA SER A 87 -14.97 -1.77 8.12
C SER A 87 -14.19 -2.77 8.95
N LYS A 88 -14.67 -3.03 10.16
CA LYS A 88 -14.03 -4.00 11.03
C LYS A 88 -14.22 -5.43 10.59
N ILE A 89 -15.15 -5.67 9.70
CA ILE A 89 -15.48 -7.03 9.28
C ILE A 89 -14.90 -7.40 7.94
N ASP A 90 -14.13 -6.51 7.33
CA ASP A 90 -13.49 -6.83 6.06
C ASP A 90 -12.49 -7.95 6.28
N GLU A 91 -12.52 -8.90 5.35
CA GLU A 91 -11.54 -9.97 5.37
C GLU A 91 -10.23 -9.46 4.77
N VAL A 92 -9.14 -9.81 5.42
CA VAL A 92 -7.82 -9.36 5.00
C VAL A 92 -7.03 -10.59 4.57
N PRO A 93 -6.41 -10.55 3.38
CA PRO A 93 -5.55 -11.67 2.97
C PRO A 93 -4.44 -11.90 3.98
N LYS A 94 -4.06 -13.16 4.13
CA LYS A 94 -3.06 -13.55 5.11
C LYS A 94 -1.70 -12.90 4.87
N GLU A 95 -1.44 -12.53 3.63
CA GLU A 95 -0.15 -11.96 3.25
C GLU A 95 -0.02 -10.48 3.60
N VAL A 96 -1.09 -9.86 4.07
CA VAL A 96 -1.05 -8.45 4.46
C VAL A 96 -0.37 -8.33 5.81
N ASP A 97 0.60 -7.42 5.89
CA ASP A 97 1.39 -7.24 7.11
C ASP A 97 0.68 -6.39 8.15
N GLU A 98 -0.10 -5.43 7.69
CA GLU A 98 -0.76 -4.49 8.60
C GLU A 98 -2.10 -4.06 8.05
N LEU A 99 -3.07 -3.92 8.93
CA LEU A 99 -4.40 -3.42 8.58
C LEU A 99 -4.61 -2.10 9.30
N VAL A 100 -5.00 -1.09 8.55
CA VAL A 100 -5.25 0.25 9.09
C VAL A 100 -6.72 0.60 8.81
N PHE A 101 -7.40 1.13 9.81
CA PHE A 101 -8.74 1.66 9.60
C PHE A 101 -8.61 3.09 9.09
N GLY A 102 -9.35 3.39 8.03
CA GLY A 102 -9.22 4.69 7.35
C GLY A 102 -9.47 5.88 8.24
N ILE A 103 -10.27 5.68 9.30
CA ILE A 103 -10.61 6.76 10.22
C ILE A 103 -9.52 7.04 11.25
N GLU A 104 -8.47 6.23 11.31
CA GLU A 104 -7.45 6.39 12.33
C GLU A 104 -6.48 7.54 12.08
N GLY A 105 -6.45 8.04 10.84
CA GLY A 105 -5.70 9.27 10.56
C GLY A 105 -4.27 9.05 10.09
N ALA A 106 -3.55 10.18 9.98
CA ALA A 106 -2.26 10.21 9.33
C ALA A 106 -1.18 9.45 10.11
N GLU A 107 -1.20 9.57 11.44
CA GLU A 107 -0.18 8.90 12.24
C GLU A 107 -0.28 7.39 12.16
N ALA A 108 -1.51 6.88 12.17
CA ALA A 108 -1.71 5.44 12.04
C ALA A 108 -1.22 4.94 10.70
N LEU A 109 -1.46 5.71 9.65
CA LEU A 109 -0.98 5.35 8.32
C LEU A 109 0.55 5.33 8.28
N ILE A 110 1.18 6.36 8.82
CA ILE A 110 2.63 6.44 8.82
C ILE A 110 3.24 5.28 9.61
N ASP A 111 2.69 5.00 10.78
CA ASP A 111 3.20 3.91 11.61
C ASP A 111 3.05 2.56 10.92
N ALA A 112 1.93 2.34 10.26
CA ALA A 112 1.70 1.09 9.56
C ALA A 112 2.69 0.91 8.40
N VAL A 113 2.92 1.98 7.64
CA VAL A 113 3.84 1.92 6.51
C VAL A 113 5.28 1.71 6.99
N ARG A 114 5.64 2.34 8.09
CA ARG A 114 6.98 2.15 8.68
C ARG A 114 7.17 0.80 9.32
N GLY A 115 6.09 0.16 9.74
CA GLY A 115 6.19 -1.06 10.51
C GLY A 115 6.42 -0.83 11.98
N ASN A 116 6.08 0.34 12.48
CA ASN A 116 6.27 0.71 13.89
C ASN A 116 5.04 0.45 14.75
N ALA A 117 4.02 -0.16 14.20
CA ALA A 117 2.82 -0.46 14.97
C ALA A 117 3.20 -1.45 16.06
N ALA A 118 3.00 -1.05 17.29
CA ALA A 118 3.39 -1.85 18.42
C ALA A 118 2.35 -2.92 18.70
#